data_1f2f8582a6557c52f1ba250c43525d88
#
_entry.id   1f2f8582a6557c52f1ba250c43525d88
#
_cell.length_a   1.000
_cell.length_b   1.000
_cell.length_c   1.000
_cell.angle_alpha   90.00
_cell.angle_beta   90.00
_cell.angle_gamma   90.00
#
_symmetry.space_group_name_H-M   'P 1'
#
loop_
_entity.id
_entity.type
_entity.pdbx_description
1 polymer ?
#
loop_
_entity_poly.entity_id
_entity_poly.type
_entity_poly.pdbx_seq_one_letter_code
_entity_poly.pdbx_strand_id
1 'polypeptide(L)'
;MTSKPQHLNPLSIVYFIFRHFWDTILLLIIGSGPITRWSTAIGIDPVIGFSALAVLIILWHTIRYLCLTFEIGKDMLTINSGILVKRHSHIPYTRIQTIQHTQWFFLVPFHLEKLQIETAGHDDHSPEAVLPIVNERIRTEIEYQRNGDSAPAADSTDHLAKQLKPSVQQAEYEINSHELTVFALTSLGVFPIIGAGFAVYGKIQEAIPQKLIDSLIAKLIHQSAVILGVIGLLIVIISIAGSYLTIIQKYYKFRLNSTNTQLNTEQGLFQRNSVTIPIARIQALRIKQNVIRQWCHISTVQALAASSAGDDEKSNDLMILPVVKNDQVFATLQPFVSWAPTQFSELNRLARGSYWYFIRNASLISLVIVLPCLYFFKIWGLLSLLVVIITILMGWYSAANTGWKIVNDQLILQDGHFFTRSQYVITHKNIQSFLFVQSIWMTHTKLAHVRVNVRHGNGNQLIEIRYLPEAVGRQIFDWLKIR
;
A
#
# COMPACT_ATOMS: atom_id res chain seq x y z
N MET A 1 -36.79 10.95 -7.11
CA MET A 1 -36.45 12.34 -7.53
C MET A 1 -34.97 12.32 -7.85
N THR A 2 -34.55 12.61 -9.08
CA THR A 2 -33.14 12.82 -9.42
C THR A 2 -32.69 14.10 -8.75
N SER A 3 -31.62 14.04 -7.95
CA SER A 3 -31.04 15.26 -7.36
C SER A 3 -30.51 16.13 -8.53
N LYS A 4 -30.63 17.44 -8.38
CA LYS A 4 -29.99 18.36 -9.36
C LYS A 4 -28.47 18.16 -9.30
N PRO A 5 -27.74 18.38 -10.41
CA PRO A 5 -26.27 18.35 -10.38
C PRO A 5 -25.74 19.26 -9.27
N GLN A 6 -24.89 18.69 -8.43
CA GLN A 6 -24.30 19.38 -7.28
C GLN A 6 -22.82 19.64 -7.54
N HIS A 7 -22.34 20.80 -7.11
CA HIS A 7 -20.92 21.11 -7.09
C HIS A 7 -20.26 20.62 -5.81
N LEU A 8 -18.98 20.34 -5.91
CA LEU A 8 -18.13 20.03 -4.75
C LEU A 8 -18.01 21.24 -3.81
N ASN A 9 -17.48 21.02 -2.61
CA ASN A 9 -17.15 22.12 -1.72
C ASN A 9 -16.02 23.00 -2.33
N PRO A 10 -16.07 24.34 -2.22
CA PRO A 10 -15.03 25.24 -2.76
C PRO A 10 -13.61 24.92 -2.30
N LEU A 11 -13.42 24.32 -1.12
CA LEU A 11 -12.12 23.85 -0.64
C LEU A 11 -11.48 22.78 -1.57
N SER A 12 -12.25 22.22 -2.50
CA SER A 12 -11.72 21.33 -3.53
C SER A 12 -10.70 22.00 -4.46
N ILE A 13 -10.76 23.32 -4.62
CA ILE A 13 -9.77 24.10 -5.38
C ILE A 13 -8.39 23.96 -4.70
N VAL A 14 -8.35 24.12 -3.39
CA VAL A 14 -7.13 23.98 -2.59
C VAL A 14 -6.58 22.55 -2.73
N TYR A 15 -7.44 21.54 -2.65
CA TYR A 15 -7.05 20.16 -2.88
C TYR A 15 -6.40 19.93 -4.26
N PHE A 16 -6.97 20.49 -5.33
CA PHE A 16 -6.41 20.37 -6.68
C PHE A 16 -5.04 21.02 -6.79
N ILE A 17 -4.85 22.19 -6.18
CA ILE A 17 -3.55 22.88 -6.15
C ILE A 17 -2.52 22.04 -5.40
N PHE A 18 -2.84 21.53 -4.20
CA PHE A 18 -1.91 20.69 -3.42
C PHE A 18 -1.60 19.36 -4.08
N ARG A 19 -2.58 18.70 -4.70
CA ARG A 19 -2.37 17.42 -5.39
C ARG A 19 -1.38 17.55 -6.54
N HIS A 20 -1.40 18.67 -7.25
CA HIS A 20 -0.51 18.93 -8.38
C HIS A 20 0.64 19.89 -8.00
N PHE A 21 0.92 20.02 -6.72
CA PHE A 21 1.95 20.95 -6.22
C PHE A 21 3.33 20.70 -6.83
N TRP A 22 3.75 19.45 -6.89
CA TRP A 22 5.02 19.08 -7.48
C TRP A 22 5.07 19.31 -8.99
N ASP A 23 3.99 19.00 -9.68
CA ASP A 23 3.86 19.26 -11.12
C ASP A 23 3.91 20.75 -11.40
N THR A 24 3.26 21.54 -10.53
CA THR A 24 3.24 23.02 -10.59
C THR A 24 4.63 23.60 -10.33
N ILE A 25 5.36 23.13 -9.31
CA ILE A 25 6.74 23.58 -9.04
C ILE A 25 7.65 23.21 -10.20
N LEU A 26 7.56 22.01 -10.73
CA LEU A 26 8.35 21.56 -11.87
C LEU A 26 8.11 22.49 -13.07
N LEU A 27 6.86 22.82 -13.36
CA LEU A 27 6.48 23.72 -14.44
C LEU A 27 7.01 25.15 -14.22
N LEU A 28 7.02 25.64 -12.96
CA LEU A 28 7.63 26.93 -12.58
C LEU A 28 9.15 26.92 -12.76
N ILE A 29 9.82 25.81 -12.39
CA ILE A 29 11.28 25.68 -12.55
C ILE A 29 11.65 25.62 -14.04
N ILE A 30 10.99 24.78 -14.83
CA ILE A 30 11.23 24.68 -16.29
C ILE A 30 10.89 25.99 -16.98
N GLY A 31 9.80 26.65 -16.57
CA GLY A 31 9.34 27.93 -17.11
C GLY A 31 10.21 29.12 -16.68
N SER A 32 11.07 28.98 -15.65
CA SER A 32 11.83 30.11 -15.10
C SER A 32 12.77 30.77 -16.13
N GLY A 33 13.51 29.96 -16.89
CA GLY A 33 14.41 30.46 -17.93
C GLY A 33 13.68 31.22 -19.06
N PRO A 34 12.68 30.62 -19.72
CA PRO A 34 11.86 31.31 -20.72
C PRO A 34 11.15 32.56 -20.17
N ILE A 35 10.55 32.50 -18.97
CA ILE A 35 9.81 33.61 -18.37
C ILE A 35 10.73 34.81 -18.12
N THR A 36 11.93 34.57 -17.54
CA THR A 36 12.89 35.64 -17.29
C THR A 36 13.40 36.27 -18.57
N ARG A 37 13.70 35.47 -19.60
CA ARG A 37 14.15 36.00 -20.92
C ARG A 37 13.04 36.80 -21.60
N TRP A 38 11.81 36.33 -21.57
CA TRP A 38 10.68 36.99 -22.20
C TRP A 38 10.31 38.29 -21.48
N SER A 39 10.23 38.29 -20.16
CA SER A 39 9.91 39.45 -19.37
C SER A 39 10.96 40.55 -19.52
N THR A 40 12.26 40.21 -19.50
CA THR A 40 13.31 41.18 -19.71
C THR A 40 13.35 41.72 -21.15
N ALA A 41 13.03 40.89 -22.15
CA ALA A 41 12.93 41.34 -23.56
C ALA A 41 11.80 42.35 -23.81
N ILE A 42 10.73 42.30 -23.04
CA ILE A 42 9.57 43.20 -23.12
C ILE A 42 9.73 44.38 -22.12
N GLY A 43 10.78 44.41 -21.29
CA GLY A 43 10.99 45.43 -20.28
C GLY A 43 10.09 45.32 -19.04
N ILE A 44 9.55 44.10 -18.79
CA ILE A 44 8.67 43.78 -17.64
C ILE A 44 9.51 43.06 -16.56
N ASP A 45 9.25 43.39 -15.29
CA ASP A 45 9.91 42.70 -14.16
C ASP A 45 9.55 41.20 -14.21
N PRO A 46 10.54 40.27 -14.14
CA PRO A 46 10.28 38.84 -14.08
C PRO A 46 9.27 38.39 -13.01
N VAL A 47 9.15 39.12 -11.89
CA VAL A 47 8.17 38.85 -10.83
C VAL A 47 6.74 38.95 -11.38
N ILE A 48 6.46 39.86 -12.32
CA ILE A 48 5.13 39.96 -12.95
C ILE A 48 4.85 38.77 -13.82
N GLY A 49 5.87 38.26 -14.56
CA GLY A 49 5.75 37.03 -15.37
C GLY A 49 5.41 35.79 -14.53
N PHE A 50 6.10 35.62 -13.41
CA PHE A 50 5.79 34.54 -12.46
C PHE A 50 4.43 34.67 -11.82
N SER A 51 4.03 35.92 -11.47
CA SER A 51 2.70 36.18 -10.90
C SER A 51 1.60 35.84 -11.90
N ALA A 52 1.76 36.21 -13.16
CA ALA A 52 0.83 35.86 -14.23
C ALA A 52 0.67 34.36 -14.41
N LEU A 53 1.80 33.62 -14.39
CA LEU A 53 1.77 32.15 -14.48
C LEU A 53 1.04 31.55 -13.26
N ALA A 54 1.31 32.02 -12.06
CA ALA A 54 0.62 31.57 -10.85
C ALA A 54 -0.90 31.79 -10.93
N VAL A 55 -1.33 32.95 -11.42
CA VAL A 55 -2.76 33.28 -11.64
C VAL A 55 -3.36 32.32 -12.69
N LEU A 56 -2.65 32.01 -13.78
CA LEU A 56 -3.13 31.06 -14.80
C LEU A 56 -3.29 29.65 -14.22
N ILE A 57 -2.39 29.20 -13.36
CA ILE A 57 -2.48 27.90 -12.69
C ILE A 57 -3.70 27.85 -11.76
N ILE A 58 -3.91 28.90 -10.95
CA ILE A 58 -5.08 29.00 -10.06
C ILE A 58 -6.37 29.01 -10.89
N LEU A 59 -6.40 29.77 -11.97
CA LEU A 59 -7.55 29.84 -12.89
C LEU A 59 -7.85 28.49 -13.51
N TRP A 60 -6.83 27.75 -13.96
CA TRP A 60 -6.97 26.40 -14.49
C TRP A 60 -7.60 25.43 -13.49
N HIS A 61 -7.12 25.43 -12.23
CA HIS A 61 -7.68 24.58 -11.18
C HIS A 61 -9.11 25.02 -10.79
N THR A 62 -9.40 26.30 -10.85
CA THR A 62 -10.75 26.81 -10.61
C THR A 62 -11.73 26.38 -11.70
N ILE A 63 -11.33 26.47 -12.98
CA ILE A 63 -12.15 25.96 -14.10
C ILE A 63 -12.37 24.45 -13.95
N ARG A 64 -11.33 23.69 -13.60
CA ARG A 64 -11.42 22.24 -13.33
C ARG A 64 -12.42 21.92 -12.21
N TYR A 65 -12.43 22.71 -11.16
CA TYR A 65 -13.41 22.59 -10.07
C TYR A 65 -14.84 22.85 -10.57
N LEU A 66 -15.07 23.90 -11.34
CA LEU A 66 -16.40 24.24 -11.86
C LEU A 66 -16.94 23.18 -12.84
N CYS A 67 -16.05 22.52 -13.57
CA CYS A 67 -16.42 21.45 -14.51
C CYS A 67 -16.69 20.11 -13.83
N LEU A 68 -16.37 19.95 -12.52
CA LEU A 68 -16.59 18.72 -11.78
C LEU A 68 -17.90 18.83 -10.99
N THR A 69 -18.92 18.10 -11.46
CA THR A 69 -20.23 18.01 -10.79
C THR A 69 -20.61 16.55 -10.60
N PHE A 70 -21.45 16.28 -9.60
CA PHE A 70 -21.98 14.97 -9.35
C PHE A 70 -23.48 15.02 -9.09
N GLU A 71 -24.16 13.91 -9.36
CA GLU A 71 -25.58 13.73 -9.16
C GLU A 71 -25.85 12.35 -8.55
N ILE A 72 -26.56 12.34 -7.42
CA ILE A 72 -26.99 11.11 -6.74
C ILE A 72 -28.37 10.76 -7.29
N GLY A 73 -28.41 9.80 -8.23
CA GLY A 73 -29.66 9.22 -8.75
C GLY A 73 -30.21 8.15 -7.84
N LYS A 74 -31.37 7.56 -8.18
CA LYS A 74 -31.96 6.44 -7.46
C LYS A 74 -31.16 5.15 -7.61
N ASP A 75 -30.65 4.88 -8.83
CA ASP A 75 -30.01 3.62 -9.18
C ASP A 75 -28.50 3.77 -9.45
N MET A 76 -28.03 5.01 -9.66
CA MET A 76 -26.66 5.29 -10.05
C MET A 76 -26.16 6.64 -9.56
N LEU A 77 -24.86 6.72 -9.36
CA LEU A 77 -24.11 7.95 -9.17
C LEU A 77 -23.58 8.42 -10.53
N THR A 78 -23.89 9.66 -10.92
CA THR A 78 -23.36 10.27 -12.14
C THR A 78 -22.34 11.31 -11.79
N ILE A 79 -21.16 11.27 -12.43
CA ILE A 79 -20.07 12.22 -12.24
C ILE A 79 -19.72 12.82 -13.60
N ASN A 80 -19.79 14.13 -13.69
CA ASN A 80 -19.40 14.88 -14.88
C ASN A 80 -18.06 15.55 -14.61
N SER A 81 -17.09 15.38 -15.47
CA SER A 81 -15.75 15.93 -15.31
C SER A 81 -15.12 16.29 -16.67
N GLY A 82 -14.07 17.10 -16.62
CA GLY A 82 -13.25 17.45 -17.79
C GLY A 82 -13.54 18.83 -18.36
N ILE A 83 -12.49 19.53 -18.77
CA ILE A 83 -12.55 20.88 -19.35
C ILE A 83 -12.67 20.80 -20.87
N LEU A 84 -11.72 20.18 -21.54
CA LEU A 84 -11.68 20.06 -22.99
C LEU A 84 -12.39 18.79 -23.47
N VAL A 85 -12.20 17.67 -22.76
CA VAL A 85 -12.87 16.40 -23.03
C VAL A 85 -13.83 16.16 -21.88
N LYS A 86 -15.12 16.28 -22.12
CA LYS A 86 -16.15 16.00 -21.11
C LYS A 86 -16.27 14.50 -20.93
N ARG A 87 -16.21 14.05 -19.70
CA ARG A 87 -16.43 12.66 -19.28
C ARG A 87 -17.66 12.60 -18.40
N HIS A 88 -18.56 11.70 -18.74
CA HIS A 88 -19.76 11.40 -17.97
C HIS A 88 -19.63 9.96 -17.47
N SER A 89 -19.38 9.78 -16.18
CA SER A 89 -19.27 8.47 -15.56
C SER A 89 -20.59 8.15 -14.86
N HIS A 90 -21.25 7.06 -15.29
CA HIS A 90 -22.48 6.55 -14.70
C HIS A 90 -22.15 5.29 -13.90
N ILE A 91 -22.22 5.35 -12.58
CA ILE A 91 -21.81 4.29 -11.66
C ILE A 91 -23.05 3.72 -10.98
N PRO A 92 -23.56 2.56 -11.41
CA PRO A 92 -24.63 1.86 -10.72
C PRO A 92 -24.20 1.47 -9.30
N TYR A 93 -25.03 1.69 -8.28
CA TYR A 93 -24.69 1.34 -6.90
C TYR A 93 -24.38 -0.15 -6.71
N THR A 94 -25.02 -1.02 -7.49
CA THR A 94 -24.76 -2.47 -7.49
C THR A 94 -23.35 -2.85 -7.94
N ARG A 95 -22.67 -1.98 -8.72
CA ARG A 95 -21.29 -2.19 -9.19
C ARG A 95 -20.24 -1.65 -8.23
N ILE A 96 -20.62 -0.83 -7.26
CA ILE A 96 -19.69 -0.27 -6.28
C ILE A 96 -19.11 -1.41 -5.42
N GLN A 97 -17.81 -1.61 -5.52
CA GLN A 97 -17.09 -2.62 -4.76
C GLN A 97 -16.59 -2.08 -3.45
N THR A 98 -15.92 -0.93 -3.49
CA THR A 98 -15.28 -0.34 -2.34
C THR A 98 -15.57 1.14 -2.27
N ILE A 99 -15.80 1.61 -1.07
CA ILE A 99 -15.90 3.04 -0.74
C ILE A 99 -14.77 3.31 0.25
N GLN A 100 -13.85 4.17 -0.17
CA GLN A 100 -12.78 4.67 0.68
C GLN A 100 -13.00 6.14 0.93
N HIS A 101 -12.99 6.55 2.18
CA HIS A 101 -13.01 7.96 2.53
C HIS A 101 -11.77 8.36 3.32
N THR A 102 -11.33 9.57 3.06
CA THR A 102 -10.15 10.17 3.68
C THR A 102 -10.51 11.52 4.23
N GLN A 103 -10.28 11.71 5.53
CA GLN A 103 -10.58 12.94 6.22
C GLN A 103 -9.33 13.49 6.89
N TRP A 104 -8.85 14.67 6.45
CA TRP A 104 -7.75 15.37 7.11
C TRP A 104 -8.24 16.07 8.39
N PHE A 105 -7.38 16.16 9.39
CA PHE A 105 -7.72 16.72 10.70
C PHE A 105 -8.34 18.12 10.63
N PHE A 106 -7.91 18.94 9.66
CA PHE A 106 -8.45 20.29 9.44
C PHE A 106 -9.82 20.32 8.72
N LEU A 107 -10.26 19.21 8.13
CA LEU A 107 -11.58 19.07 7.52
C LEU A 107 -12.63 18.49 8.49
N VAL A 108 -12.18 17.84 9.57
CA VAL A 108 -13.05 17.25 10.59
C VAL A 108 -14.07 18.24 11.17
N PRO A 109 -13.68 19.51 11.56
CA PRO A 109 -14.62 20.47 12.11
C PRO A 109 -15.72 20.91 11.12
N PHE A 110 -15.48 20.72 9.82
CA PHE A 110 -16.42 21.11 8.75
C PHE A 110 -17.24 19.92 8.23
N HIS A 111 -17.07 18.72 8.79
CA HIS A 111 -17.69 17.48 8.29
C HIS A 111 -17.45 17.24 6.80
N LEU A 112 -16.21 17.48 6.36
CA LEU A 112 -15.77 17.33 4.98
C LEU A 112 -14.79 16.18 4.86
N GLU A 113 -14.91 15.42 3.76
CA GLU A 113 -14.05 14.28 3.47
C GLU A 113 -13.81 14.14 1.96
N LYS A 114 -12.74 13.46 1.60
CA LYS A 114 -12.48 12.96 0.23
C LYS A 114 -13.09 11.59 0.10
N LEU A 115 -13.86 11.36 -0.94
CA LEU A 115 -14.48 10.08 -1.25
C LEU A 115 -13.87 9.49 -2.52
N GLN A 116 -13.51 8.20 -2.47
CA GLN A 116 -13.05 7.41 -3.59
C GLN A 116 -13.94 6.18 -3.74
N ILE A 117 -14.42 5.97 -4.96
CA ILE A 117 -15.35 4.88 -5.28
C ILE A 117 -14.72 3.99 -6.34
N GLU A 118 -14.74 2.70 -6.09
CA GLU A 118 -14.23 1.70 -7.01
C GLU A 118 -15.34 0.75 -7.44
N THR A 119 -15.30 0.37 -8.70
CA THR A 119 -16.28 -0.55 -9.30
C THR A 119 -15.61 -1.78 -9.89
N ALA A 120 -16.42 -2.78 -10.20
CA ALA A 120 -15.96 -3.98 -10.88
C ALA A 120 -15.67 -3.69 -12.36
N GLY A 121 -14.45 -3.98 -12.82
CA GLY A 121 -14.12 -3.97 -14.26
C GLY A 121 -13.39 -2.73 -14.75
N HIS A 122 -12.94 -1.86 -13.87
CA HIS A 122 -12.04 -0.77 -14.25
C HIS A 122 -10.60 -1.29 -14.29
N ASP A 123 -9.95 -1.23 -15.46
CA ASP A 123 -8.61 -1.81 -15.68
C ASP A 123 -7.46 -0.89 -15.25
N ASP A 124 -7.73 0.38 -14.96
CA ASP A 124 -6.72 1.33 -14.49
C ASP A 124 -6.47 1.21 -12.98
N HIS A 125 -5.21 1.42 -12.56
CA HIS A 125 -4.81 1.46 -11.15
C HIS A 125 -5.39 2.65 -10.35
N SER A 126 -6.22 3.48 -11.00
CA SER A 126 -6.89 4.63 -10.38
C SER A 126 -8.34 4.29 -10.02
N PRO A 127 -8.90 4.85 -8.94
CA PRO A 127 -10.31 4.69 -8.61
C PRO A 127 -11.18 5.28 -9.74
N GLU A 128 -12.31 4.63 -10.05
CA GLU A 128 -13.20 5.06 -11.12
C GLU A 128 -13.78 6.46 -10.85
N ALA A 129 -14.04 6.77 -9.59
CA ALA A 129 -14.54 8.08 -9.18
C ALA A 129 -13.82 8.61 -7.94
N VAL A 130 -13.43 9.88 -8.01
CA VAL A 130 -12.85 10.62 -6.90
C VAL A 130 -13.63 11.90 -6.72
N LEU A 131 -14.26 12.06 -5.56
CA LEU A 131 -14.89 13.29 -5.12
C LEU A 131 -13.94 13.95 -4.09
N PRO A 132 -13.20 15.01 -4.48
CA PRO A 132 -12.09 15.55 -3.69
C PRO A 132 -12.46 16.05 -2.31
N ILE A 133 -13.51 16.87 -2.19
CA ILE A 133 -14.02 17.34 -0.91
C ILE A 133 -15.55 17.42 -0.99
N VAL A 134 -16.19 16.57 -0.22
CA VAL A 134 -17.65 16.47 -0.10
C VAL A 134 -18.06 16.40 1.36
N ASN A 135 -19.33 16.65 1.64
CA ASN A 135 -19.88 16.49 2.99
C ASN A 135 -20.06 15.01 3.32
N GLU A 136 -19.83 14.60 4.56
CA GLU A 136 -20.03 13.21 5.06
C GLU A 136 -21.43 12.66 4.75
N ARG A 137 -22.44 13.51 4.65
CA ARG A 137 -23.82 13.13 4.28
C ARG A 137 -23.88 12.46 2.89
N ILE A 138 -23.03 12.87 1.96
CA ILE A 138 -22.98 12.33 0.60
C ILE A 138 -22.51 10.88 0.64
N ARG A 139 -21.50 10.57 1.45
CA ARG A 139 -21.05 9.19 1.66
C ARG A 139 -22.17 8.33 2.24
N THR A 140 -22.81 8.82 3.30
CA THR A 140 -23.89 8.12 3.96
C THR A 140 -25.05 7.83 2.99
N GLU A 141 -25.38 8.76 2.13
CA GLU A 141 -26.41 8.60 1.10
C GLU A 141 -26.01 7.55 0.06
N ILE A 142 -24.76 7.56 -0.42
CA ILE A 142 -24.26 6.56 -1.39
C ILE A 142 -24.23 5.16 -0.77
N GLU A 143 -23.76 5.03 0.48
CA GLU A 143 -23.77 3.75 1.22
C GLU A 143 -25.18 3.22 1.41
N TYR A 144 -26.10 4.11 1.70
CA TYR A 144 -27.50 3.81 1.89
C TYR A 144 -28.14 3.27 0.60
N GLN A 145 -27.97 3.98 -0.53
CA GLN A 145 -28.46 3.54 -1.84
C GLN A 145 -27.82 2.20 -2.27
N ARG A 146 -26.54 1.98 -1.92
CA ARG A 146 -25.84 0.71 -2.21
C ARG A 146 -26.43 -0.46 -1.43
N ASN A 147 -26.84 -0.24 -0.18
CA ASN A 147 -27.31 -1.31 0.69
C ASN A 147 -28.79 -1.68 0.46
N GLY A 148 -29.51 -0.89 -0.35
CA GLY A 148 -30.91 -1.16 -0.73
C GLY A 148 -31.94 -0.90 0.39
N ASP A 149 -31.53 -0.19 1.45
CA ASP A 149 -32.45 0.22 2.49
C ASP A 149 -33.32 1.40 2.01
N SER A 150 -34.62 1.49 2.35
CA SER A 150 -35.49 2.58 1.89
C SER A 150 -35.16 3.90 2.58
N ALA A 151 -35.00 5.01 1.86
CA ALA A 151 -34.61 6.31 2.40
C ALA A 151 -35.56 6.82 3.47
N PRO A 152 -35.07 7.36 4.60
CA PRO A 152 -35.89 8.19 5.47
C PRO A 152 -36.20 9.49 4.75
N ALA A 153 -37.48 9.87 4.73
CA ALA A 153 -37.93 11.09 4.09
C ALA A 153 -37.21 12.32 4.65
N ALA A 154 -36.91 13.26 3.76
CA ALA A 154 -36.03 14.42 3.93
C ALA A 154 -36.54 15.55 4.86
N ASP A 155 -37.24 15.24 5.95
CA ASP A 155 -37.79 16.24 6.87
C ASP A 155 -37.58 15.87 8.33
N SER A 156 -36.34 15.99 8.81
CA SER A 156 -36.09 16.20 10.26
C SER A 156 -34.58 16.16 10.55
N THR A 157 -33.95 17.29 10.64
CA THR A 157 -32.53 17.53 10.92
C THR A 157 -32.07 17.08 12.31
N ASP A 158 -32.97 16.69 13.20
CA ASP A 158 -32.61 16.33 14.58
C ASP A 158 -32.78 14.84 14.92
N HIS A 159 -33.41 14.04 14.03
CA HIS A 159 -33.62 12.60 14.22
C HIS A 159 -32.64 11.71 13.49
N LEU A 160 -31.83 12.22 12.55
CA LEU A 160 -30.83 11.47 11.77
C LEU A 160 -29.68 10.90 12.62
N ALA A 161 -29.34 11.58 13.72
CA ALA A 161 -28.32 11.09 14.66
C ALA A 161 -28.84 9.94 15.57
N LYS A 162 -30.14 9.75 15.66
CA LYS A 162 -30.78 8.77 16.58
C LYS A 162 -31.41 7.53 15.90
N GLN A 163 -31.55 7.54 14.57
CA GLN A 163 -32.21 6.46 13.82
C GLN A 163 -31.31 5.68 12.84
N LEU A 164 -30.01 5.96 12.78
CA LEU A 164 -29.06 4.96 12.33
C LEU A 164 -29.09 3.87 13.39
N LYS A 165 -30.02 2.89 13.27
CA LYS A 165 -29.84 1.60 13.93
C LYS A 165 -28.45 1.15 13.54
N PRO A 166 -27.48 1.00 14.48
CA PRO A 166 -26.20 0.44 14.13
C PRO A 166 -26.51 -0.91 13.51
N SER A 167 -26.12 -1.10 12.26
CA SER A 167 -25.99 -2.44 11.70
C SER A 167 -25.27 -3.24 12.79
N VAL A 168 -25.89 -4.32 13.27
CA VAL A 168 -25.41 -5.08 14.43
C VAL A 168 -23.91 -5.35 14.18
N GLN A 169 -23.04 -4.62 14.88
CA GLN A 169 -21.63 -4.88 14.84
C GLN A 169 -21.42 -6.28 15.40
N GLN A 170 -20.96 -7.20 14.55
CA GLN A 170 -20.73 -8.58 14.99
C GLN A 170 -19.39 -8.75 15.67
N ALA A 171 -18.41 -7.97 15.27
CA ALA A 171 -17.07 -8.00 15.85
C ALA A 171 -16.40 -6.63 15.73
N GLU A 172 -15.63 -6.29 16.73
CA GLU A 172 -14.82 -5.08 16.77
C GLU A 172 -13.42 -5.40 17.31
N TYR A 173 -12.41 -4.82 16.69
CA TYR A 173 -11.02 -4.85 17.16
C TYR A 173 -10.47 -3.42 17.12
N GLU A 174 -9.88 -2.98 18.22
CA GLU A 174 -9.15 -1.70 18.32
C GLU A 174 -7.72 -1.97 18.79
N ILE A 175 -6.75 -1.37 18.11
CA ILE A 175 -5.35 -1.49 18.49
C ILE A 175 -5.07 -0.70 19.77
N ASN A 176 -4.41 -1.35 20.74
CA ASN A 176 -3.95 -0.67 21.94
C ASN A 176 -2.67 0.16 21.64
N SER A 177 -2.44 1.24 22.42
CA SER A 177 -1.25 2.09 22.28
C SER A 177 0.06 1.30 22.45
N HIS A 178 0.10 0.31 23.33
CA HIS A 178 1.25 -0.58 23.48
C HIS A 178 1.48 -1.44 22.23
N GLU A 179 0.43 -2.03 21.66
CA GLU A 179 0.49 -2.83 20.43
C GLU A 179 0.93 -1.98 19.22
N LEU A 180 0.44 -0.74 19.14
CA LEU A 180 0.85 0.21 18.12
C LEU A 180 2.35 0.55 18.22
N THR A 181 2.85 0.76 19.44
CA THR A 181 4.27 0.98 19.70
C THR A 181 5.12 -0.24 19.29
N VAL A 182 4.70 -1.44 19.69
CA VAL A 182 5.37 -2.69 19.28
C VAL A 182 5.34 -2.86 17.75
N PHE A 183 4.22 -2.56 17.12
CA PHE A 183 4.09 -2.59 15.66
C PHE A 183 5.07 -1.64 14.98
N ALA A 184 5.19 -0.40 15.49
CA ALA A 184 6.07 0.63 14.94
C ALA A 184 7.55 0.26 15.13
N LEU A 185 7.97 -0.18 16.31
CA LEU A 185 9.34 -0.58 16.60
C LEU A 185 9.79 -1.85 15.85
N THR A 186 8.87 -2.77 15.59
CA THR A 186 9.17 -4.01 14.87
C THR A 186 9.08 -3.87 13.35
N SER A 187 8.68 -2.71 12.84
CA SER A 187 8.59 -2.46 11.40
C SER A 187 9.95 -2.06 10.83
N LEU A 188 10.38 -2.70 9.75
CA LEU A 188 11.64 -2.41 9.05
C LEU A 188 11.53 -1.17 8.14
N GLY A 189 10.80 -0.13 8.56
CA GLY A 189 10.60 1.11 7.83
C GLY A 189 11.83 2.03 7.75
N VAL A 190 12.93 1.67 8.42
CA VAL A 190 14.18 2.43 8.41
C VAL A 190 14.79 2.50 7.01
N PHE A 191 14.81 1.40 6.27
CA PHE A 191 15.41 1.34 4.93
C PHE A 191 14.76 2.27 3.91
N PRO A 192 13.41 2.34 3.77
CA PRO A 192 12.76 3.32 2.92
C PRO A 192 13.09 4.77 3.29
N ILE A 193 13.21 5.10 4.57
CA ILE A 193 13.55 6.47 5.01
C ILE A 193 14.99 6.83 4.65
N ILE A 194 15.94 5.92 4.85
CA ILE A 194 17.32 6.12 4.40
C ILE A 194 17.36 6.30 2.88
N GLY A 195 16.65 5.46 2.12
CA GLY A 195 16.55 5.58 0.66
C GLY A 195 15.95 6.91 0.21
N ALA A 196 14.87 7.37 0.88
CA ALA A 196 14.28 8.69 0.63
C ALA A 196 15.27 9.83 0.94
N GLY A 197 16.03 9.70 2.03
CA GLY A 197 17.11 10.65 2.37
C GLY A 197 18.15 10.77 1.28
N PHE A 198 18.62 9.64 0.71
CA PHE A 198 19.54 9.66 -0.43
C PHE A 198 18.92 10.25 -1.70
N ALA A 199 17.64 9.98 -1.98
CA ALA A 199 16.94 10.56 -3.11
C ALA A 199 16.78 12.09 -2.99
N VAL A 200 16.48 12.58 -1.79
CA VAL A 200 16.41 14.00 -1.47
C VAL A 200 17.79 14.63 -1.57
N TYR A 201 18.84 13.98 -1.04
CA TYR A 201 20.22 14.43 -1.17
C TYR A 201 20.63 14.59 -2.64
N GLY A 202 20.32 13.61 -3.51
CA GLY A 202 20.61 13.69 -4.94
C GLY A 202 19.96 14.90 -5.62
N LYS A 203 18.72 15.24 -5.25
CA LYS A 203 18.04 16.43 -5.77
C LYS A 203 18.60 17.75 -5.21
N ILE A 204 18.98 17.75 -3.93
CA ILE A 204 19.57 18.93 -3.29
C ILE A 204 20.99 19.18 -3.81
N GLN A 205 21.75 18.13 -4.13
CA GLN A 205 23.08 18.23 -4.69
C GLN A 205 23.12 19.04 -6.00
N GLU A 206 22.07 18.96 -6.81
CA GLU A 206 21.95 19.77 -8.03
C GLU A 206 21.73 21.27 -7.73
N ALA A 207 21.15 21.59 -6.58
CA ALA A 207 20.83 22.96 -6.16
C ALA A 207 21.94 23.61 -5.31
N ILE A 208 22.84 22.83 -4.70
CA ILE A 208 23.94 23.32 -3.87
C ILE A 208 25.20 23.49 -4.73
N PRO A 209 25.93 24.63 -4.61
CA PRO A 209 27.24 24.79 -5.30
C PRO A 209 28.20 23.66 -4.96
N GLN A 210 28.73 22.98 -5.97
CA GLN A 210 29.65 21.83 -5.81
C GLN A 210 30.81 22.12 -4.85
N LYS A 211 31.36 23.35 -4.88
CA LYS A 211 32.42 23.78 -3.95
C LYS A 211 32.08 23.62 -2.48
N LEU A 212 30.82 23.83 -2.09
CA LEU A 212 30.35 23.60 -0.71
C LEU A 212 30.27 22.10 -0.39
N ILE A 213 29.78 21.30 -1.32
CA ILE A 213 29.69 19.85 -1.15
C ILE A 213 31.09 19.26 -1.04
N ASP A 214 32.00 19.60 -1.92
CA ASP A 214 33.38 19.13 -1.91
C ASP A 214 34.13 19.53 -0.64
N SER A 215 33.91 20.75 -0.14
CA SER A 215 34.49 21.21 1.13
C SER A 215 33.94 20.46 2.36
N LEU A 216 32.64 20.11 2.36
CA LEU A 216 32.01 19.31 3.43
C LEU A 216 32.50 17.87 3.38
N ILE A 217 32.54 17.27 2.19
CA ILE A 217 33.05 15.91 2.00
C ILE A 217 34.51 15.80 2.39
N ALA A 218 35.34 16.75 1.95
CA ALA A 218 36.77 16.78 2.32
C ALA A 218 36.95 16.89 3.84
N LYS A 219 36.17 17.77 4.52
CA LYS A 219 36.20 17.87 5.98
C LYS A 219 35.74 16.59 6.66
N LEU A 220 34.71 15.90 6.12
CA LEU A 220 34.22 14.63 6.67
C LEU A 220 35.22 13.49 6.50
N ILE A 221 35.85 13.37 5.33
CA ILE A 221 36.84 12.31 5.03
C ILE A 221 38.08 12.43 5.94
N HIS A 222 38.44 13.64 6.32
CA HIS A 222 39.59 13.89 7.23
C HIS A 222 39.23 13.73 8.72
N GLN A 223 37.97 13.44 9.08
CA GLN A 223 37.56 13.17 10.45
C GLN A 223 37.99 11.76 10.90
N SER A 224 38.12 11.60 12.23
CA SER A 224 38.43 10.29 12.80
C SER A 224 37.28 9.30 12.51
N ALA A 225 37.63 8.01 12.38
CA ALA A 225 36.64 6.94 12.18
C ALA A 225 35.53 6.92 13.24
N VAL A 226 35.85 7.39 14.45
CA VAL A 226 34.90 7.52 15.57
C VAL A 226 33.82 8.56 15.25
N ILE A 227 34.20 9.73 14.71
CA ILE A 227 33.25 10.80 14.36
C ILE A 227 32.33 10.34 13.22
N LEU A 228 32.88 9.66 12.21
CA LEU A 228 32.07 9.07 11.12
C LEU A 228 31.10 8.01 11.65
N GLY A 229 31.55 7.19 12.59
CA GLY A 229 30.72 6.21 13.26
C GLY A 229 29.56 6.85 14.06
N VAL A 230 29.84 7.93 14.78
CA VAL A 230 28.81 8.69 15.54
C VAL A 230 27.79 9.32 14.58
N ILE A 231 28.24 9.93 13.48
CA ILE A 231 27.33 10.50 12.46
C ILE A 231 26.44 9.40 11.86
N GLY A 232 27.03 8.27 11.49
CA GLY A 232 26.28 7.11 10.98
C GLY A 232 25.23 6.61 11.98
N LEU A 233 25.61 6.50 13.26
CA LEU A 233 24.68 6.11 14.33
C LEU A 233 23.54 7.12 14.49
N LEU A 234 23.84 8.42 14.45
CA LEU A 234 22.79 9.46 14.53
C LEU A 234 21.80 9.38 13.34
N ILE A 235 22.29 9.15 12.13
CA ILE A 235 21.45 8.96 10.96
C ILE A 235 20.51 7.77 11.15
N VAL A 236 21.02 6.65 11.66
CA VAL A 236 20.21 5.46 11.95
C VAL A 236 19.15 5.76 13.02
N ILE A 237 19.51 6.43 14.10
CA ILE A 237 18.58 6.80 15.18
C ILE A 237 17.47 7.72 14.65
N ILE A 238 17.81 8.74 13.88
CA ILE A 238 16.83 9.65 13.27
C ILE A 238 15.92 8.90 12.29
N SER A 239 16.47 7.96 11.52
CA SER A 239 15.67 7.13 10.59
C SER A 239 14.70 6.20 11.32
N ILE A 240 15.14 5.61 12.46
CA ILE A 240 14.26 4.80 13.31
C ILE A 240 13.14 5.66 13.90
N ALA A 241 13.48 6.84 14.45
CA ALA A 241 12.48 7.77 14.98
C ALA A 241 11.49 8.24 13.92
N GLY A 242 11.97 8.58 12.73
CA GLY A 242 11.11 8.97 11.60
C GLY A 242 10.18 7.84 11.15
N SER A 243 10.70 6.60 11.07
CA SER A 243 9.89 5.42 10.77
C SER A 243 8.81 5.17 11.83
N TYR A 244 9.19 5.26 13.09
CA TYR A 244 8.30 5.11 14.23
C TYR A 244 7.15 6.13 14.18
N LEU A 245 7.47 7.41 14.01
CA LEU A 245 6.46 8.47 13.92
C LEU A 245 5.52 8.29 12.73
N THR A 246 6.06 7.89 11.57
CA THR A 246 5.26 7.65 10.35
C THR A 246 4.26 6.52 10.57
N ILE A 247 4.66 5.43 11.22
CA ILE A 247 3.79 4.29 11.48
C ILE A 247 2.73 4.63 12.52
N ILE A 248 3.11 5.31 13.62
CA ILE A 248 2.14 5.77 14.60
C ILE A 248 1.11 6.69 13.95
N GLN A 249 1.57 7.68 13.16
CA GLN A 249 0.66 8.58 12.45
C GLN A 249 -0.32 7.84 11.55
N LYS A 250 0.16 6.82 10.82
CA LYS A 250 -0.64 6.06 9.85
C LYS A 250 -1.67 5.16 10.53
N TYR A 251 -1.28 4.43 11.60
CA TYR A 251 -2.11 3.42 12.26
C TYR A 251 -2.68 3.85 13.61
N TYR A 252 -2.68 5.15 13.90
CA TYR A 252 -3.25 5.69 15.12
C TYR A 252 -4.73 5.33 15.24
N LYS A 253 -5.14 4.79 16.41
CA LYS A 253 -6.50 4.33 16.67
C LYS A 253 -7.06 3.43 15.56
N PHE A 254 -6.23 2.50 15.09
CA PHE A 254 -6.70 1.52 14.13
C PHE A 254 -7.87 0.74 14.71
N ARG A 255 -8.99 0.74 13.98
CA ARG A 255 -10.20 0.00 14.29
C ARG A 255 -10.59 -0.88 13.12
N LEU A 256 -11.01 -2.10 13.42
CA LEU A 256 -11.61 -3.02 12.46
C LEU A 256 -13.00 -3.39 12.97
N ASN A 257 -14.01 -3.04 12.20
CA ASN A 257 -15.39 -3.36 12.50
C ASN A 257 -15.93 -4.33 11.45
N SER A 258 -16.68 -5.33 11.90
CA SER A 258 -17.37 -6.27 11.01
C SER A 258 -18.86 -6.11 11.12
N THR A 259 -19.52 -6.06 9.98
CA THR A 259 -20.95 -6.25 9.82
C THR A 259 -21.16 -7.60 9.13
N ASN A 260 -22.38 -8.11 9.05
CA ASN A 260 -22.69 -9.42 8.43
C ASN A 260 -22.04 -9.64 7.05
N THR A 261 -21.87 -8.58 6.27
CA THR A 261 -21.42 -8.67 4.87
C THR A 261 -20.17 -7.85 4.55
N GLN A 262 -19.75 -6.97 5.48
CA GLN A 262 -18.70 -5.97 5.19
C GLN A 262 -17.70 -5.85 6.33
N LEU A 263 -16.45 -5.59 5.97
CA LEU A 263 -15.39 -5.15 6.88
C LEU A 263 -15.14 -3.67 6.66
N ASN A 264 -15.05 -2.91 7.76
CA ASN A 264 -14.65 -1.51 7.77
C ASN A 264 -13.38 -1.36 8.60
N THR A 265 -12.35 -0.74 8.03
CA THR A 265 -11.12 -0.38 8.72
C THR A 265 -11.03 1.13 8.84
N GLU A 266 -10.69 1.65 10.01
CA GLU A 266 -10.47 3.07 10.27
C GLU A 266 -9.11 3.26 10.92
N GLN A 267 -8.33 4.23 10.45
CA GLN A 267 -6.99 4.50 10.99
C GLN A 267 -6.48 5.90 10.65
N GLY A 268 -5.56 6.40 11.48
CA GLY A 268 -4.79 7.61 11.21
C GLY A 268 -5.02 8.76 12.16
N LEU A 269 -3.94 9.53 12.40
CA LEU A 269 -3.95 10.68 13.32
C LEU A 269 -4.28 11.98 12.61
N PHE A 270 -3.43 12.39 11.66
CA PHE A 270 -3.63 13.64 10.91
C PHE A 270 -4.54 13.46 9.70
N GLN A 271 -4.54 12.25 9.16
CA GLN A 271 -5.37 11.87 8.03
C GLN A 271 -6.06 10.56 8.41
N ARG A 272 -7.35 10.63 8.71
CA ARG A 272 -8.17 9.44 8.95
C ARG A 272 -8.52 8.82 7.61
N ASN A 273 -8.16 7.56 7.46
CA ASN A 273 -8.52 6.74 6.31
C ASN A 273 -9.50 5.66 6.78
N SER A 274 -10.60 5.54 6.08
CA SER A 274 -11.53 4.44 6.29
C SER A 274 -11.80 3.73 4.97
N VAL A 275 -11.82 2.41 5.04
CA VAL A 275 -12.02 1.53 3.88
C VAL A 275 -13.08 0.50 4.22
N THR A 276 -14.17 0.47 3.44
CA THR A 276 -15.25 -0.50 3.59
C THR A 276 -15.23 -1.48 2.42
N ILE A 277 -15.05 -2.77 2.71
CA ILE A 277 -14.97 -3.86 1.73
C ILE A 277 -15.97 -4.97 2.07
N PRO A 278 -16.70 -5.51 1.08
CA PRO A 278 -17.47 -6.74 1.28
C PRO A 278 -16.56 -7.93 1.61
N ILE A 279 -16.91 -8.73 2.62
CA ILE A 279 -16.14 -9.92 3.05
C ILE A 279 -15.96 -10.90 1.89
N ALA A 280 -16.96 -11.02 1.01
CA ALA A 280 -16.90 -11.87 -0.18
C ALA A 280 -15.80 -11.47 -1.19
N ARG A 281 -15.24 -10.25 -1.08
CA ARG A 281 -14.15 -9.77 -1.94
C ARG A 281 -12.76 -10.14 -1.42
N ILE A 282 -12.66 -10.68 -0.22
CA ILE A 282 -11.39 -11.17 0.32
C ILE A 282 -11.04 -12.47 -0.39
N GLN A 283 -9.93 -12.44 -1.14
CA GLN A 283 -9.47 -13.55 -1.97
C GLN A 283 -8.48 -14.47 -1.25
N ALA A 284 -7.62 -13.87 -0.43
CA ALA A 284 -6.66 -14.59 0.39
C ALA A 284 -6.32 -13.80 1.65
N LEU A 285 -5.85 -14.49 2.66
CA LEU A 285 -5.25 -13.89 3.85
C LEU A 285 -3.73 -14.03 3.76
N ARG A 286 -3.00 -12.98 4.12
CA ARG A 286 -1.56 -12.98 4.23
C ARG A 286 -1.13 -12.68 5.66
N ILE A 287 -0.45 -13.64 6.29
CA ILE A 287 0.15 -13.48 7.61
C ILE A 287 1.63 -13.19 7.42
N LYS A 288 2.06 -12.00 7.78
CA LYS A 288 3.40 -11.47 7.52
C LYS A 288 4.19 -11.28 8.81
N GLN A 289 5.44 -11.78 8.81
CA GLN A 289 6.36 -11.67 9.94
C GLN A 289 7.77 -11.37 9.44
N ASN A 290 8.34 -10.24 9.83
CA ASN A 290 9.79 -10.02 9.68
C ASN A 290 10.54 -10.72 10.82
N VAL A 291 11.88 -10.80 10.74
CA VAL A 291 12.72 -11.49 11.75
C VAL A 291 12.45 -10.98 13.18
N ILE A 292 12.32 -9.67 13.37
CA ILE A 292 12.06 -9.08 14.68
C ILE A 292 10.70 -9.57 15.22
N ARG A 293 9.65 -9.58 14.38
CA ARG A 293 8.33 -10.09 14.76
C ARG A 293 8.32 -11.58 15.03
N GLN A 294 9.14 -12.35 14.32
CA GLN A 294 9.30 -13.78 14.60
C GLN A 294 9.91 -14.01 15.99
N TRP A 295 10.91 -13.22 16.41
CA TRP A 295 11.47 -13.27 17.74
C TRP A 295 10.48 -12.84 18.83
N CYS A 296 9.68 -11.81 18.55
CA CYS A 296 8.63 -11.33 19.46
C CYS A 296 7.37 -12.20 19.44
N HIS A 297 7.29 -13.26 18.62
CA HIS A 297 6.11 -14.14 18.45
C HIS A 297 4.83 -13.36 18.10
N ILE A 298 4.96 -12.33 17.25
CA ILE A 298 3.85 -11.51 16.75
C ILE A 298 3.73 -11.58 15.23
N SER A 299 2.51 -11.37 14.75
CA SER A 299 2.18 -11.39 13.33
C SER A 299 1.39 -10.16 12.92
N THR A 300 1.41 -9.87 11.62
CA THR A 300 0.51 -8.91 10.97
C THR A 300 -0.37 -9.68 10.01
N VAL A 301 -1.66 -9.43 10.02
CA VAL A 301 -2.62 -10.06 9.09
C VAL A 301 -3.12 -9.01 8.10
N GLN A 302 -3.01 -9.34 6.82
CA GLN A 302 -3.50 -8.54 5.70
C GLN A 302 -4.48 -9.37 4.87
N ALA A 303 -5.48 -8.73 4.27
CA ALA A 303 -6.32 -9.35 3.27
C ALA A 303 -5.89 -8.92 1.87
N LEU A 304 -5.79 -9.87 0.98
CA LEU A 304 -5.72 -9.65 -0.46
C LEU A 304 -7.17 -9.56 -0.96
N ALA A 305 -7.59 -8.37 -1.32
CA ALA A 305 -8.95 -8.13 -1.79
C ALA A 305 -8.99 -7.88 -3.30
N ALA A 306 -10.07 -8.31 -3.94
CA ALA A 306 -10.33 -7.99 -5.35
C ALA A 306 -10.85 -6.55 -5.48
N SER A 307 -10.10 -5.57 -4.96
CA SER A 307 -10.40 -4.15 -4.96
C SER A 307 -9.10 -3.38 -4.75
N SER A 308 -8.97 -2.19 -5.32
CA SER A 308 -7.75 -1.36 -5.24
C SER A 308 -7.66 -0.55 -3.94
N ALA A 309 -8.64 -0.64 -3.06
CA ALA A 309 -8.68 0.08 -1.79
C ALA A 309 -7.80 -0.56 -0.73
N GLY A 310 -6.50 -0.61 -0.98
CA GLY A 310 -5.51 -1.00 0.02
C GLY A 310 -4.98 0.20 0.80
N ASP A 311 -4.41 -0.07 1.96
CA ASP A 311 -3.75 0.93 2.82
C ASP A 311 -2.54 1.59 2.14
N ASP A 312 -1.93 0.91 1.19
CA ASP A 312 -0.81 1.39 0.39
C ASP A 312 -1.20 1.42 -1.09
N GLU A 313 -1.11 2.59 -1.74
CA GLU A 313 -1.34 2.77 -3.18
C GLU A 313 -0.51 1.80 -4.05
N LYS A 314 0.59 1.26 -3.51
CA LYS A 314 1.50 0.32 -4.20
C LYS A 314 1.18 -1.16 -3.98
N SER A 315 0.55 -1.53 -2.86
CA SER A 315 0.37 -2.93 -2.49
C SER A 315 -1.07 -3.42 -2.50
N ASN A 316 -2.05 -2.51 -2.49
CA ASN A 316 -3.49 -2.81 -2.42
C ASN A 316 -3.89 -3.81 -1.31
N ASP A 317 -3.01 -4.02 -0.33
CA ASP A 317 -3.26 -4.92 0.80
C ASP A 317 -4.09 -4.22 1.87
N LEU A 318 -5.22 -4.78 2.23
CA LEU A 318 -6.01 -4.28 3.36
C LEU A 318 -5.43 -4.81 4.67
N MET A 319 -5.06 -3.92 5.57
CA MET A 319 -4.65 -4.29 6.93
C MET A 319 -5.88 -4.76 7.71
N ILE A 320 -5.84 -6.00 8.25
CA ILE A 320 -6.88 -6.53 9.14
C ILE A 320 -6.43 -6.44 10.58
N LEU A 321 -5.27 -7.00 10.90
CA LEU A 321 -4.68 -6.95 12.24
C LEU A 321 -3.23 -6.47 12.12
N PRO A 322 -2.93 -5.23 12.53
CA PRO A 322 -1.58 -4.68 12.45
C PRO A 322 -0.59 -5.50 13.28
N VAL A 323 -0.97 -5.84 14.50
CA VAL A 323 -0.18 -6.66 15.41
C VAL A 323 -1.08 -7.59 16.21
N VAL A 324 -0.69 -8.85 16.28
CA VAL A 324 -1.39 -9.88 17.05
C VAL A 324 -0.39 -10.96 17.46
N LYS A 325 -0.54 -11.54 18.64
CA LYS A 325 0.29 -12.68 19.07
C LYS A 325 -0.02 -13.90 18.22
N ASN A 326 1.01 -14.70 17.91
CA ASN A 326 0.87 -15.87 17.03
C ASN A 326 -0.19 -16.86 17.50
N ASP A 327 -0.31 -17.10 18.80
CA ASP A 327 -1.29 -17.98 19.41
C ASP A 327 -2.73 -17.47 19.29
N GLN A 328 -2.92 -16.16 19.15
CA GLN A 328 -4.23 -15.49 19.10
C GLN A 328 -4.67 -15.11 17.68
N VAL A 329 -3.81 -15.25 16.66
CA VAL A 329 -4.09 -14.79 15.28
C VAL A 329 -5.45 -15.27 14.79
N PHE A 330 -5.70 -16.57 14.84
CA PHE A 330 -6.92 -17.12 14.26
C PHE A 330 -8.14 -16.91 15.15
N ALA A 331 -7.97 -16.96 16.47
CA ALA A 331 -9.05 -16.64 17.41
C ALA A 331 -9.56 -15.21 17.23
N THR A 332 -8.64 -14.26 17.03
CA THR A 332 -9.01 -12.86 16.78
C THR A 332 -9.57 -12.66 15.37
N LEU A 333 -9.12 -13.43 14.37
CA LEU A 333 -9.49 -13.26 12.97
C LEU A 333 -10.85 -13.89 12.61
N GLN A 334 -11.21 -15.01 13.24
CA GLN A 334 -12.43 -15.75 12.91
C GLN A 334 -13.74 -14.95 12.95
N PRO A 335 -13.96 -14.04 13.92
CA PRO A 335 -15.17 -13.21 13.94
C PRO A 335 -15.29 -12.29 12.72
N PHE A 336 -14.18 -11.95 12.07
CA PHE A 336 -14.13 -11.07 10.89
C PHE A 336 -14.16 -11.83 9.58
N VAL A 337 -13.48 -12.99 9.53
CA VAL A 337 -13.36 -13.83 8.34
C VAL A 337 -13.66 -15.27 8.72
N SER A 338 -14.90 -15.69 8.56
CA SER A 338 -15.40 -17.00 9.01
C SER A 338 -14.70 -18.22 8.40
N TRP A 339 -14.13 -18.06 7.20
CA TRP A 339 -13.38 -19.12 6.53
C TRP A 339 -11.89 -19.17 6.94
N ALA A 340 -11.41 -18.27 7.81
CA ALA A 340 -10.04 -18.33 8.31
C ALA A 340 -9.78 -19.66 9.05
N PRO A 341 -8.57 -20.21 8.98
CA PRO A 341 -8.21 -21.39 9.76
C PRO A 341 -8.39 -21.16 11.26
N THR A 342 -8.58 -22.22 12.01
CA THR A 342 -8.72 -22.13 13.49
C THR A 342 -7.37 -22.13 14.20
N GLN A 343 -6.33 -22.67 13.57
CA GLN A 343 -4.99 -22.78 14.14
C GLN A 343 -3.92 -22.81 13.05
N PHE A 344 -2.67 -22.52 13.44
CA PHE A 344 -1.54 -22.72 12.54
C PHE A 344 -1.39 -24.21 12.20
N SER A 345 -1.42 -24.51 10.92
CA SER A 345 -1.12 -25.87 10.45
C SER A 345 0.38 -26.05 10.36
N GLU A 346 0.89 -27.20 10.81
CA GLU A 346 2.25 -27.60 10.49
C GLU A 346 2.38 -27.74 8.97
N LEU A 347 3.31 -26.97 8.39
CA LEU A 347 3.56 -26.97 6.96
C LEU A 347 4.56 -28.03 6.56
N ASN A 348 4.33 -28.64 5.41
CA ASN A 348 5.34 -29.46 4.74
C ASN A 348 6.50 -28.55 4.33
N ARG A 349 7.70 -28.88 4.76
CA ARG A 349 8.92 -28.13 4.49
C ARG A 349 9.68 -28.67 3.30
N LEU A 350 10.54 -27.86 2.70
CA LEU A 350 11.46 -28.29 1.66
C LEU A 350 12.49 -29.30 2.20
N ALA A 351 12.87 -30.24 1.37
CA ALA A 351 14.01 -31.13 1.65
C ALA A 351 15.31 -30.29 1.73
N ARG A 352 16.24 -30.68 2.63
CA ARG A 352 17.52 -29.95 2.80
C ARG A 352 18.32 -29.78 1.51
N GLY A 353 18.22 -30.73 0.57
CA GLY A 353 18.87 -30.62 -0.73
C GLY A 353 18.40 -29.46 -1.60
N SER A 354 17.14 -28.99 -1.42
CA SER A 354 16.63 -27.84 -2.15
C SER A 354 17.21 -26.50 -1.65
N TYR A 355 17.78 -26.44 -0.45
CA TYR A 355 18.38 -25.22 0.13
C TYR A 355 19.53 -24.70 -0.70
N TRP A 356 20.30 -25.59 -1.31
CA TRP A 356 21.42 -25.24 -2.18
C TRP A 356 21.01 -24.30 -3.33
N TYR A 357 19.86 -24.54 -3.94
CA TYR A 357 19.39 -23.74 -5.07
C TYR A 357 19.06 -22.30 -4.67
N PHE A 358 18.50 -22.09 -3.47
CA PHE A 358 18.24 -20.78 -2.93
C PHE A 358 19.54 -20.03 -2.61
N ILE A 359 20.46 -20.68 -1.93
CA ILE A 359 21.76 -20.11 -1.54
C ILE A 359 22.56 -19.76 -2.80
N ARG A 360 22.69 -20.73 -3.73
CA ARG A 360 23.42 -20.51 -4.98
C ARG A 360 22.90 -19.30 -5.75
N ASN A 361 21.59 -19.21 -5.97
CA ASN A 361 21.02 -18.11 -6.76
C ASN A 361 21.18 -16.77 -6.08
N ALA A 362 21.00 -16.68 -4.77
CA ALA A 362 21.22 -15.45 -4.01
C ALA A 362 22.70 -15.03 -4.08
N SER A 363 23.64 -15.98 -3.93
CA SER A 363 25.08 -15.71 -3.99
C SER A 363 25.55 -15.30 -5.38
N LEU A 364 25.03 -15.94 -6.46
CA LEU A 364 25.39 -15.59 -7.83
C LEU A 364 25.02 -14.12 -8.15
N ILE A 365 23.86 -13.67 -7.68
CA ILE A 365 23.45 -12.26 -7.88
C ILE A 365 24.39 -11.32 -7.13
N SER A 366 24.85 -11.65 -5.92
CA SER A 366 25.78 -10.80 -5.16
C SER A 366 27.15 -10.69 -5.80
N LEU A 367 27.63 -11.71 -6.53
CA LEU A 367 28.92 -11.67 -7.23
C LEU A 367 28.98 -10.55 -8.27
N VAL A 368 27.84 -10.19 -8.90
CA VAL A 368 27.75 -9.07 -9.85
C VAL A 368 28.16 -7.74 -9.20
N ILE A 369 27.93 -7.58 -7.91
CA ILE A 369 28.33 -6.37 -7.15
C ILE A 369 29.73 -6.54 -6.57
N VAL A 370 30.03 -7.70 -6.01
CA VAL A 370 31.26 -7.95 -5.25
C VAL A 370 32.50 -7.97 -6.15
N LEU A 371 32.42 -8.59 -7.33
CA LEU A 371 33.56 -8.65 -8.24
C LEU A 371 34.07 -7.27 -8.70
N PRO A 372 33.21 -6.34 -9.16
CA PRO A 372 33.66 -4.97 -9.44
C PRO A 372 34.22 -4.26 -8.20
N CYS A 373 33.59 -4.43 -7.03
CA CYS A 373 34.07 -3.82 -5.79
C CYS A 373 35.49 -4.28 -5.44
N LEU A 374 35.77 -5.59 -5.55
CA LEU A 374 37.10 -6.14 -5.31
C LEU A 374 38.13 -5.61 -6.33
N TYR A 375 37.74 -5.48 -7.58
CA TYR A 375 38.61 -4.97 -8.64
C TYR A 375 38.99 -3.50 -8.46
N PHE A 376 38.00 -2.63 -8.23
CA PHE A 376 38.21 -1.19 -8.17
C PHE A 376 38.75 -0.72 -6.81
N PHE A 377 38.27 -1.29 -5.69
CA PHE A 377 38.61 -0.82 -4.34
C PHE A 377 39.70 -1.66 -3.66
N LYS A 378 40.22 -2.71 -4.32
CA LYS A 378 41.32 -3.55 -3.83
C LYS A 378 41.07 -4.03 -2.39
N ILE A 379 41.92 -3.62 -1.42
CA ILE A 379 41.82 -4.05 -0.02
C ILE A 379 40.48 -3.62 0.65
N TRP A 380 39.99 -2.43 0.33
CA TRP A 380 38.67 -1.96 0.83
C TRP A 380 37.51 -2.73 0.19
N GLY A 381 37.71 -3.28 -0.99
CA GLY A 381 36.77 -4.16 -1.65
C GLY A 381 36.47 -5.44 -0.85
N LEU A 382 37.34 -5.86 0.06
CA LEU A 382 37.09 -7.02 0.93
C LEU A 382 35.85 -6.84 1.80
N LEU A 383 35.47 -5.60 2.13
CA LEU A 383 34.21 -5.34 2.84
C LEU A 383 32.97 -5.80 2.07
N SER A 384 33.05 -5.81 0.72
CA SER A 384 31.95 -6.30 -0.11
C SER A 384 31.66 -7.80 0.06
N LEU A 385 32.61 -8.59 0.59
CA LEU A 385 32.37 -10.00 0.93
C LEU A 385 31.28 -10.18 2.00
N LEU A 386 31.02 -9.16 2.83
CA LEU A 386 29.89 -9.16 3.75
C LEU A 386 28.56 -9.29 3.00
N VAL A 387 28.46 -8.75 1.79
CA VAL A 387 27.26 -8.87 0.95
C VAL A 387 27.02 -10.33 0.57
N VAL A 388 28.09 -11.09 0.26
CA VAL A 388 27.98 -12.52 -0.04
C VAL A 388 27.46 -13.29 1.19
N ILE A 389 27.99 -13.00 2.37
CA ILE A 389 27.54 -13.63 3.62
C ILE A 389 26.06 -13.34 3.87
N ILE A 390 25.65 -12.08 3.72
CA ILE A 390 24.24 -11.67 3.88
C ILE A 390 23.36 -12.41 2.87
N THR A 391 23.76 -12.50 1.60
CA THR A 391 22.96 -13.20 0.58
C THR A 391 22.88 -14.71 0.78
N ILE A 392 23.95 -15.34 1.30
CA ILE A 392 23.91 -16.74 1.73
C ILE A 392 22.88 -16.94 2.86
N LEU A 393 22.93 -16.08 3.88
CA LEU A 393 21.96 -16.12 5.00
C LEU A 393 20.52 -15.88 4.51
N MET A 394 20.33 -14.95 3.57
CA MET A 394 19.01 -14.72 2.97
C MET A 394 18.52 -15.92 2.16
N GLY A 395 19.39 -16.57 1.40
CA GLY A 395 19.06 -17.78 0.66
C GLY A 395 18.67 -18.94 1.59
N TRP A 396 19.47 -19.16 2.63
CA TRP A 396 19.16 -20.16 3.65
C TRP A 396 17.83 -19.86 4.38
N TYR A 397 17.61 -18.61 4.80
CA TYR A 397 16.38 -18.18 5.43
C TYR A 397 15.16 -18.39 4.54
N SER A 398 15.29 -18.06 3.24
CA SER A 398 14.21 -18.23 2.25
C SER A 398 13.83 -19.72 2.13
N ALA A 399 14.81 -20.61 1.99
CA ALA A 399 14.59 -22.05 1.92
C ALA A 399 13.94 -22.60 3.20
N ALA A 400 14.44 -22.20 4.38
CA ALA A 400 13.96 -22.65 5.68
C ALA A 400 12.50 -22.21 5.97
N ASN A 401 12.08 -21.08 5.39
CA ASN A 401 10.73 -20.54 5.54
C ASN A 401 9.80 -20.86 4.36
N THR A 402 10.21 -21.67 3.42
CA THR A 402 9.34 -22.14 2.33
C THR A 402 8.58 -23.40 2.76
N GLY A 403 7.27 -23.41 2.55
CA GLY A 403 6.41 -24.53 2.91
C GLY A 403 5.04 -24.46 2.25
N TRP A 404 4.32 -25.58 2.30
CA TRP A 404 2.97 -25.70 1.74
C TRP A 404 2.12 -26.68 2.56
N LYS A 405 0.82 -26.54 2.48
CA LYS A 405 -0.15 -27.54 2.97
C LYS A 405 -1.49 -27.36 2.28
N ILE A 406 -2.16 -28.46 2.03
CA ILE A 406 -3.58 -28.47 1.63
C ILE A 406 -4.39 -28.89 2.85
N VAL A 407 -5.37 -28.10 3.23
CA VAL A 407 -6.28 -28.36 4.36
C VAL A 407 -7.69 -28.15 3.87
N ASN A 408 -8.46 -29.23 3.74
CA ASN A 408 -9.83 -29.18 3.23
C ASN A 408 -9.93 -28.41 1.89
N ASP A 409 -10.58 -27.26 1.90
CA ASP A 409 -10.79 -26.38 0.75
C ASP A 409 -9.78 -25.24 0.65
N GLN A 410 -8.67 -25.31 1.36
CA GLN A 410 -7.68 -24.26 1.45
C GLN A 410 -6.29 -24.74 1.07
N LEU A 411 -5.61 -23.91 0.29
CA LEU A 411 -4.19 -24.05 0.00
C LEU A 411 -3.42 -23.03 0.85
N ILE A 412 -2.55 -23.53 1.71
CA ILE A 412 -1.67 -22.73 2.53
C ILE A 412 -0.28 -22.77 1.91
N LEU A 413 0.22 -21.61 1.55
CA LEU A 413 1.55 -21.44 0.95
C LEU A 413 2.37 -20.49 1.83
N GLN A 414 3.62 -20.81 2.07
CA GLN A 414 4.53 -19.97 2.82
C GLN A 414 5.82 -19.74 2.06
N ASP A 415 6.24 -18.49 1.98
CA ASP A 415 7.53 -18.07 1.43
C ASP A 415 8.34 -17.26 2.44
N GLY A 416 9.66 -17.26 2.26
CA GLY A 416 10.59 -16.39 2.97
C GLY A 416 11.34 -15.51 2.00
N HIS A 417 11.23 -14.19 2.17
CA HIS A 417 11.90 -13.23 1.29
C HIS A 417 12.39 -12.01 2.08
N PHE A 418 13.65 -11.59 1.86
CA PHE A 418 14.26 -10.45 2.58
C PHE A 418 14.05 -10.51 4.11
N PHE A 419 14.35 -11.66 4.73
CA PHE A 419 14.15 -11.90 6.17
C PHE A 419 12.71 -11.68 6.65
N THR A 420 11.75 -11.77 5.74
CA THR A 420 10.32 -11.70 6.04
C THR A 420 9.67 -13.01 5.61
N ARG A 421 8.87 -13.57 6.48
CA ARG A 421 8.04 -14.76 6.22
C ARG A 421 6.62 -14.30 5.91
N SER A 422 6.06 -14.76 4.80
CA SER A 422 4.68 -14.54 4.41
C SER A 422 3.97 -15.87 4.25
N GLN A 423 2.87 -16.05 4.97
CA GLN A 423 2.01 -17.23 4.84
C GLN A 423 0.69 -16.79 4.23
N TYR A 424 0.34 -17.40 3.12
CA TYR A 424 -0.90 -17.15 2.39
C TYR A 424 -1.89 -18.27 2.65
N VAL A 425 -3.12 -17.92 2.98
CA VAL A 425 -4.24 -18.85 3.10
C VAL A 425 -5.22 -18.52 1.98
N ILE A 426 -5.40 -19.43 1.04
CA ILE A 426 -6.17 -19.24 -0.19
C ILE A 426 -7.25 -20.30 -0.25
N THR A 427 -8.51 -19.92 -0.43
CA THR A 427 -9.59 -20.88 -0.69
C THR A 427 -9.56 -21.34 -2.14
N HIS A 428 -9.92 -22.59 -2.39
CA HIS A 428 -9.94 -23.19 -3.72
C HIS A 428 -10.64 -22.32 -4.77
N LYS A 429 -11.82 -21.80 -4.45
CA LYS A 429 -12.64 -20.94 -5.34
C LYS A 429 -11.98 -19.64 -5.77
N ASN A 430 -10.99 -19.15 -5.02
CA ASN A 430 -10.32 -17.88 -5.25
C ASN A 430 -9.02 -18.00 -6.08
N ILE A 431 -8.60 -19.23 -6.40
CA ILE A 431 -7.46 -19.48 -7.26
C ILE A 431 -7.87 -19.26 -8.70
N GLN A 432 -7.28 -18.24 -9.34
CA GLN A 432 -7.60 -17.89 -10.73
C GLN A 432 -6.80 -18.71 -11.73
N SER A 433 -5.53 -18.93 -11.46
CA SER A 433 -4.68 -19.76 -12.29
C SER A 433 -3.58 -20.43 -11.48
N PHE A 434 -3.19 -21.58 -11.96
CA PHE A 434 -2.10 -22.37 -11.42
C PHE A 434 -1.08 -22.63 -12.54
N LEU A 435 0.19 -22.30 -12.28
CA LEU A 435 1.28 -22.49 -13.22
C LEU A 435 2.33 -23.39 -12.58
N PHE A 436 2.66 -24.43 -13.29
CA PHE A 436 3.75 -25.33 -12.96
C PHE A 436 4.91 -25.04 -13.92
N VAL A 437 6.02 -24.55 -13.39
CA VAL A 437 7.15 -24.09 -14.18
C VAL A 437 8.38 -24.92 -13.86
N GLN A 438 8.95 -25.55 -14.88
CA GLN A 438 10.22 -26.29 -14.80
C GLN A 438 11.19 -25.79 -15.86
N SER A 439 12.43 -25.55 -15.47
CA SER A 439 13.53 -25.38 -16.42
C SER A 439 14.11 -26.75 -16.79
N ILE A 440 14.85 -26.82 -17.89
CA ILE A 440 15.54 -28.05 -18.35
C ILE A 440 16.39 -28.65 -17.22
N TRP A 441 17.06 -27.82 -16.43
CA TRP A 441 17.86 -28.25 -15.29
C TRP A 441 17.01 -28.80 -14.13
N MET A 442 15.82 -28.27 -13.95
CA MET A 442 14.90 -28.69 -12.88
C MET A 442 14.20 -30.00 -13.19
N THR A 443 14.02 -30.34 -14.46
CA THR A 443 13.50 -31.67 -14.86
C THR A 443 14.40 -32.79 -14.41
N HIS A 444 15.73 -32.64 -14.53
CA HIS A 444 16.70 -33.64 -14.06
C HIS A 444 16.69 -33.81 -12.53
N THR A 445 16.40 -32.70 -11.79
CA THR A 445 16.39 -32.73 -10.33
C THR A 445 14.99 -32.98 -9.76
N LYS A 446 13.98 -33.19 -10.61
CA LYS A 446 12.57 -33.39 -10.24
C LYS A 446 12.03 -32.29 -9.34
N LEU A 447 12.46 -31.04 -9.60
CA LEU A 447 12.00 -29.84 -8.90
C LEU A 447 11.15 -28.99 -9.84
N ALA A 448 10.27 -28.18 -9.25
CA ALA A 448 9.42 -27.25 -9.99
C ALA A 448 9.20 -25.96 -9.17
N HIS A 449 8.82 -24.90 -9.86
CA HIS A 449 8.20 -23.72 -9.27
C HIS A 449 6.70 -23.83 -9.40
N VAL A 450 5.99 -23.60 -8.32
CA VAL A 450 4.54 -23.54 -8.29
C VAL A 450 4.15 -22.07 -8.15
N ARG A 451 3.34 -21.58 -9.07
CA ARG A 451 2.83 -20.22 -9.12
C ARG A 451 1.32 -20.26 -9.06
N VAL A 452 0.76 -19.56 -8.11
CA VAL A 452 -0.69 -19.41 -7.92
C VAL A 452 -1.05 -17.96 -8.07
N ASN A 453 -1.98 -17.65 -8.96
CA ASN A 453 -2.52 -16.32 -9.11
C ASN A 453 -3.84 -16.19 -8.36
N VAL A 454 -3.94 -15.14 -7.58
CA VAL A 454 -5.13 -14.73 -6.84
C VAL A 454 -5.49 -13.31 -7.25
N ARG A 455 -6.76 -13.00 -7.40
CA ARG A 455 -7.18 -11.64 -7.73
C ARG A 455 -6.82 -10.69 -6.60
N HIS A 456 -6.18 -9.57 -6.98
CA HIS A 456 -5.74 -8.58 -6.01
C HIS A 456 -5.76 -7.18 -6.66
N GLY A 457 -6.54 -6.29 -6.07
CA GLY A 457 -6.81 -5.02 -6.71
C GLY A 457 -7.46 -5.20 -8.10
N ASN A 458 -7.03 -4.40 -9.04
CA ASN A 458 -7.43 -4.50 -10.45
C ASN A 458 -6.60 -5.52 -11.24
N GLY A 459 -5.63 -6.18 -10.61
CA GLY A 459 -4.74 -7.16 -11.22
C GLY A 459 -4.76 -8.50 -10.49
N ASN A 460 -3.65 -9.20 -10.60
CA ASN A 460 -3.42 -10.49 -9.97
C ASN A 460 -2.18 -10.43 -9.09
N GLN A 461 -2.27 -11.01 -7.89
CA GLN A 461 -1.13 -11.28 -7.04
C GLN A 461 -0.57 -12.66 -7.38
N LEU A 462 0.67 -12.69 -7.84
CA LEU A 462 1.42 -13.92 -8.04
C LEU A 462 2.02 -14.37 -6.70
N ILE A 463 1.65 -15.56 -6.25
CA ILE A 463 2.22 -16.24 -5.09
C ILE A 463 3.07 -17.38 -5.63
N GLU A 464 4.39 -17.31 -5.43
CA GLU A 464 5.34 -18.27 -5.99
C GLU A 464 6.04 -19.04 -4.89
N ILE A 465 6.04 -20.36 -5.01
CA ILE A 465 6.89 -21.24 -4.21
C ILE A 465 7.90 -21.89 -5.13
N ARG A 466 9.17 -21.78 -4.76
CA ARG A 466 10.29 -22.22 -5.57
C ARG A 466 10.86 -23.56 -5.10
N TYR A 467 11.38 -24.33 -6.05
CA TYR A 467 12.11 -25.58 -5.82
C TYR A 467 11.33 -26.63 -5.01
N LEU A 468 10.03 -26.74 -5.24
CA LEU A 468 9.19 -27.81 -4.74
C LEU A 468 9.49 -29.12 -5.48
N PRO A 469 9.38 -30.29 -4.81
CA PRO A 469 9.33 -31.56 -5.52
C PRO A 469 8.21 -31.60 -6.55
N GLU A 470 8.49 -32.13 -7.74
CA GLU A 470 7.51 -32.22 -8.83
C GLU A 470 6.22 -32.93 -8.41
N ALA A 471 6.34 -34.01 -7.62
CA ALA A 471 5.20 -34.74 -7.09
C ALA A 471 4.22 -33.85 -6.30
N VAL A 472 4.75 -32.90 -5.54
CA VAL A 472 3.94 -31.92 -4.76
C VAL A 472 3.20 -30.98 -5.69
N GLY A 473 3.87 -30.47 -6.72
CA GLY A 473 3.22 -29.61 -7.71
C GLY A 473 2.07 -30.33 -8.42
N ARG A 474 2.25 -31.61 -8.76
CA ARG A 474 1.20 -32.47 -9.33
C ARG A 474 0.07 -32.71 -8.34
N GLN A 475 0.37 -32.96 -7.06
CA GLN A 475 -0.64 -33.13 -6.01
C GLN A 475 -1.53 -31.88 -5.86
N ILE A 476 -0.93 -30.69 -5.86
CA ILE A 476 -1.69 -29.41 -5.79
C ILE A 476 -2.56 -29.27 -7.05
N PHE A 477 -2.03 -29.60 -8.22
CA PHE A 477 -2.77 -29.53 -9.46
C PHE A 477 -3.95 -30.51 -9.51
N ASP A 478 -3.76 -31.76 -9.06
CA ASP A 478 -4.82 -32.74 -8.99
C ASP A 478 -5.92 -32.33 -7.99
N TRP A 479 -5.52 -31.77 -6.84
CA TRP A 479 -6.46 -31.19 -5.90
C TRP A 479 -7.29 -30.07 -6.52
N LEU A 480 -6.70 -29.23 -7.37
CA LEU A 480 -7.42 -28.15 -8.07
C LEU A 480 -8.40 -28.69 -9.12
N LYS A 481 -8.17 -29.88 -9.70
CA LYS A 481 -9.07 -30.47 -10.72
C LYS A 481 -10.30 -31.14 -10.14
N ILE A 482 -10.25 -31.61 -8.90
CA ILE A 482 -11.30 -32.45 -8.29
C ILE A 482 -12.58 -31.65 -7.96
N ARG A 483 -12.57 -30.35 -8.14
CA ARG A 483 -13.71 -29.44 -7.96
C ARG A 483 -13.81 -28.47 -9.11
#